data_248ea63268930c45d0d3e40a94cb7afc
#
_entry.id   248ea63268930c45d0d3e40a94cb7afc
#
_cell.length_a   1.000
_cell.length_b   1.000
_cell.length_c   1.000
_cell.angle_alpha   90.00
_cell.angle_beta   90.00
_cell.angle_gamma   90.00
#
_symmetry.space_group_name_H-M   'P 1'
#
loop_
_entity.id
_entity.type
_entity.pdbx_description
1 polymer ?
#
loop_
_entity_poly.entity_id
_entity_poly.type
_entity_poly.pdbx_seq_one_letter_code
_entity_poly.pdbx_strand_id
1 'polypeptide(L)'
;MTSCQTLKLCFSFLMLWGFMIIPLRAETYSDQLQDGLKLSYRHWNSEREEFTGYTHQEFLRVVHKGRQTTLETQINIKSDGEETRRKSLWYEYPSGKPIEYLEEDLREDLHIVNLYEENKILTTLRQDKKTVEFEMELKEEPAVSFELLLPFLRKNLEQIRTSENYLFTLYLPALAIELENSALPRSMSLIQMRIRSLDTVTGESELGDRKAVWLEIFPESMMLRALLPKKNSHFRFLVGLESPRHILQFEEGGNVYTLTALESGS
;
A
#
# COMPACT_ATOMS: atom_id res chain seq x y z
N MET A 1 -55.14 -4.06 41.48
CA MET A 1 -53.89 -3.42 41.90
C MET A 1 -52.83 -4.53 41.96
N THR A 2 -52.21 -4.88 40.89
CA THR A 2 -51.04 -5.78 40.78
C THR A 2 -50.52 -5.78 39.35
N SER A 3 -49.86 -4.71 38.92
CA SER A 3 -49.24 -4.70 37.59
C SER A 3 -48.03 -3.72 37.48
N CYS A 4 -47.45 -3.32 38.61
CA CYS A 4 -46.39 -2.29 38.54
C CYS A 4 -45.05 -2.74 39.22
N GLN A 5 -44.94 -3.96 39.71
CA GLN A 5 -43.73 -4.43 40.38
C GLN A 5 -42.86 -5.36 39.49
N THR A 6 -43.40 -5.90 38.42
CA THR A 6 -42.64 -6.81 37.52
C THR A 6 -41.80 -6.08 36.50
N LEU A 7 -42.03 -4.79 36.26
CA LEU A 7 -41.30 -3.99 35.27
C LEU A 7 -40.00 -3.39 35.82
N LYS A 8 -39.82 -3.33 37.15
CA LYS A 8 -38.61 -2.76 37.78
C LYS A 8 -37.46 -3.77 37.91
N LEU A 9 -37.74 -5.07 37.89
CA LEU A 9 -36.67 -6.09 37.99
C LEU A 9 -35.98 -6.40 36.66
N CYS A 10 -36.62 -6.15 35.51
CA CYS A 10 -35.98 -6.38 34.23
C CYS A 10 -35.02 -5.24 33.78
N PHE A 11 -35.16 -4.05 34.40
CA PHE A 11 -34.28 -2.93 34.03
C PHE A 11 -32.96 -2.90 34.85
N SER A 12 -32.89 -3.59 35.96
CA SER A 12 -31.66 -3.64 36.79
C SER A 12 -30.67 -4.71 36.36
N PHE A 13 -31.05 -5.69 35.55
CA PHE A 13 -30.13 -6.72 35.03
C PHE A 13 -29.44 -6.36 33.71
N LEU A 14 -29.91 -5.32 33.04
CA LEU A 14 -29.32 -4.84 31.77
C LEU A 14 -28.22 -3.78 31.96
N MET A 15 -27.98 -3.31 33.19
CA MET A 15 -26.96 -2.29 33.46
C MET A 15 -25.65 -2.88 34.02
N LEU A 16 -25.48 -4.18 34.17
CA LEU A 16 -24.28 -4.80 34.72
C LEU A 16 -23.42 -5.56 33.69
N TRP A 17 -23.84 -5.60 32.44
CA TRP A 17 -22.91 -5.87 31.38
C TRP A 17 -22.39 -4.54 30.84
N GLY A 18 -21.64 -3.84 31.69
CA GLY A 18 -20.67 -2.88 31.23
C GLY A 18 -19.79 -3.60 30.22
N PHE A 19 -20.06 -3.37 28.93
CA PHE A 19 -19.14 -3.67 27.86
C PHE A 19 -17.80 -3.08 28.29
N MET A 20 -16.89 -3.92 28.79
CA MET A 20 -15.48 -3.68 28.62
C MET A 20 -15.28 -3.69 27.09
N ILE A 21 -15.56 -2.55 26.45
CA ILE A 21 -14.99 -2.23 25.17
C ILE A 21 -13.51 -2.08 25.51
N ILE A 22 -12.80 -3.21 25.54
CA ILE A 22 -11.35 -3.18 25.34
C ILE A 22 -11.27 -2.51 23.97
N PRO A 23 -10.76 -1.26 23.88
CA PRO A 23 -10.49 -0.71 22.56
C PRO A 23 -9.52 -1.71 21.94
N LEU A 24 -9.99 -2.53 21.02
CA LEU A 24 -9.12 -3.22 20.09
C LEU A 24 -8.34 -2.06 19.45
N ARG A 25 -7.14 -1.83 19.98
CA ARG A 25 -6.21 -0.86 19.42
C ARG A 25 -5.99 -1.34 18.01
N ALA A 26 -6.59 -0.65 17.04
CA ALA A 26 -6.38 -0.99 15.64
C ALA A 26 -4.86 -0.91 15.45
N GLU A 27 -4.22 -2.06 15.21
CA GLU A 27 -2.80 -2.11 14.91
C GLU A 27 -2.54 -1.15 13.76
N THR A 28 -1.69 -0.18 14.00
CA THR A 28 -1.27 0.73 12.93
C THR A 28 -0.31 -0.01 12.01
N TYR A 29 -0.19 0.43 10.77
CA TYR A 29 0.75 -0.18 9.81
C TYR A 29 2.17 -0.23 10.39
N SER A 30 2.60 0.82 11.11
CA SER A 30 3.93 0.89 11.71
C SER A 30 4.14 -0.08 12.89
N ASP A 31 3.06 -0.52 13.57
CA ASP A 31 3.15 -1.52 14.64
C ASP A 31 3.29 -2.94 14.09
N GLN A 32 2.83 -3.17 12.84
CA GLN A 32 2.93 -4.47 12.18
C GLN A 32 4.33 -4.77 11.65
N LEU A 33 5.18 -3.74 11.53
CA LEU A 33 6.54 -3.88 11.00
C LEU A 33 7.56 -3.79 12.13
N GLN A 34 8.35 -4.84 12.24
CA GLN A 34 9.45 -4.88 13.20
C GLN A 34 10.58 -3.97 12.76
N ASP A 35 11.23 -3.32 13.73
CA ASP A 35 12.47 -2.58 13.50
C ASP A 35 13.58 -3.54 13.03
N GLY A 36 14.28 -3.15 11.98
CA GLY A 36 15.30 -4.00 11.35
C GLY A 36 14.74 -5.14 10.48
N LEU A 37 13.42 -5.18 10.23
CA LEU A 37 12.84 -6.16 9.31
C LEU A 37 13.36 -5.93 7.88
N LYS A 38 13.84 -7.00 7.25
CA LYS A 38 14.29 -7.01 5.85
C LYS A 38 13.48 -8.02 5.05
N LEU A 39 13.05 -7.61 3.87
CA LEU A 39 12.34 -8.44 2.92
C LEU A 39 13.09 -8.44 1.60
N SER A 40 13.15 -9.59 0.94
CA SER A 40 13.74 -9.70 -0.40
C SER A 40 12.75 -10.32 -1.36
N TYR A 41 12.55 -9.68 -2.50
CA TYR A 41 11.68 -10.15 -3.57
C TYR A 41 12.52 -10.48 -4.79
N ARG A 42 12.27 -11.64 -5.40
CA ARG A 42 12.81 -12.02 -6.69
C ARG A 42 11.87 -11.59 -7.79
N HIS A 43 12.41 -11.01 -8.85
CA HIS A 43 11.67 -10.58 -10.03
C HIS A 43 11.78 -11.59 -11.15
N TRP A 44 10.65 -11.91 -11.73
CA TRP A 44 10.53 -12.79 -12.88
C TRP A 44 9.67 -12.12 -13.94
N ASN A 45 10.14 -12.07 -15.18
CA ASN A 45 9.32 -11.64 -16.30
C ASN A 45 8.61 -12.86 -16.89
N SER A 46 7.28 -12.92 -16.75
CA SER A 46 6.48 -14.06 -17.19
C SER A 46 6.33 -14.15 -18.71
N GLU A 47 6.45 -13.02 -19.44
CA GLU A 47 6.36 -12.99 -20.91
C GLU A 47 7.65 -13.53 -21.56
N ARG A 48 8.81 -13.28 -20.93
CA ARG A 48 10.12 -13.69 -21.42
C ARG A 48 10.66 -14.93 -20.74
N GLU A 49 9.99 -15.38 -19.70
CA GLU A 49 10.41 -16.52 -18.85
C GLU A 49 11.84 -16.34 -18.32
N GLU A 50 12.19 -15.12 -17.87
CA GLU A 50 13.52 -14.78 -17.40
C GLU A 50 13.53 -14.12 -16.02
N PHE A 51 14.60 -14.38 -15.28
CA PHE A 51 14.92 -13.65 -14.05
C PHE A 51 15.43 -12.25 -14.38
N THR A 52 14.83 -11.23 -13.76
CA THR A 52 15.16 -9.82 -14.07
C THR A 52 15.83 -9.07 -12.93
N GLY A 53 15.81 -9.60 -11.70
CA GLY A 53 16.49 -8.95 -10.57
C GLY A 53 15.83 -9.18 -9.21
N TYR A 54 16.16 -8.29 -8.28
CA TYR A 54 15.67 -8.33 -6.90
C TYR A 54 15.16 -6.97 -6.44
N THR A 55 14.25 -6.98 -5.47
CA THR A 55 13.96 -5.83 -4.60
C THR A 55 14.32 -6.19 -3.17
N HIS A 56 15.12 -5.34 -2.54
CA HIS A 56 15.37 -5.39 -1.10
C HIS A 56 14.58 -4.28 -0.42
N GLN A 57 13.88 -4.62 0.64
CA GLN A 57 13.07 -3.71 1.44
C GLN A 57 13.50 -3.82 2.90
N GLU A 58 13.72 -2.70 3.57
CA GLU A 58 14.14 -2.63 4.96
C GLU A 58 13.29 -1.62 5.72
N PHE A 59 12.99 -1.93 6.98
CA PHE A 59 12.20 -1.08 7.87
C PHE A 59 13.02 -0.72 9.11
N LEU A 60 13.20 0.56 9.37
CA LEU A 60 14.01 1.06 10.48
C LEU A 60 13.24 2.11 11.30
N ARG A 61 13.44 2.09 12.63
CA ARG A 61 13.01 3.17 13.50
C ARG A 61 14.07 4.27 13.50
N VAL A 62 13.70 5.46 13.03
CA VAL A 62 14.61 6.59 12.89
C VAL A 62 13.96 7.88 13.39
N VAL A 63 14.78 8.89 13.69
CA VAL A 63 14.29 10.25 13.91
C VAL A 63 14.40 11.02 12.59
N HIS A 64 13.28 11.48 12.06
CA HIS A 64 13.21 12.29 10.84
C HIS A 64 12.51 13.62 11.13
N LYS A 65 13.15 14.75 10.80
CA LYS A 65 12.63 16.11 11.06
C LYS A 65 12.16 16.30 12.53
N GLY A 66 12.91 15.71 13.49
CA GLY A 66 12.62 15.82 14.93
C GLY A 66 11.47 14.92 15.45
N ARG A 67 10.94 14.02 14.63
CA ARG A 67 9.86 13.08 15.00
C ARG A 67 10.34 11.64 14.93
N GLN A 68 9.81 10.79 15.80
CA GLN A 68 10.02 9.34 15.66
C GLN A 68 9.22 8.84 14.47
N THR A 69 9.90 8.11 13.59
CA THR A 69 9.34 7.61 12.34
C THR A 69 9.74 6.16 12.09
N THR A 70 8.96 5.48 11.26
CA THR A 70 9.40 4.27 10.58
C THR A 70 9.84 4.68 9.19
N LEU A 71 11.09 4.39 8.85
CA LEU A 71 11.61 4.50 7.49
C LEU A 71 11.49 3.14 6.81
N GLU A 72 10.82 3.12 5.67
CA GLU A 72 10.82 2.01 4.73
C GLU A 72 11.75 2.39 3.57
N THR A 73 12.79 1.61 3.34
CA THR A 73 13.65 1.73 2.16
C THR A 73 13.43 0.57 1.22
N GLN A 74 13.43 0.83 -0.08
CA GLN A 74 13.30 -0.17 -1.12
C GLN A 74 14.33 0.08 -2.21
N ILE A 75 15.12 -0.95 -2.55
CA ILE A 75 16.17 -0.88 -3.56
C ILE A 75 15.89 -1.95 -4.62
N ASN A 76 15.78 -1.54 -5.88
CA ASN A 76 15.63 -2.44 -7.01
C ASN A 76 16.97 -2.66 -7.69
N ILE A 77 17.34 -3.92 -7.87
CA ILE A 77 18.62 -4.37 -8.41
C ILE A 77 18.34 -5.29 -9.58
N LYS A 78 18.98 -5.06 -10.74
CA LYS A 78 18.93 -5.96 -11.89
C LYS A 78 19.66 -7.28 -11.63
N SER A 79 19.47 -8.24 -12.52
CA SER A 79 20.14 -9.55 -12.49
C SER A 79 21.66 -9.47 -12.56
N ASP A 80 22.23 -8.39 -13.10
CA ASP A 80 23.67 -8.12 -13.18
C ASP A 80 24.24 -7.39 -11.94
N GLY A 81 23.40 -7.05 -10.96
CA GLY A 81 23.76 -6.36 -9.74
C GLY A 81 23.69 -4.83 -9.81
N GLU A 82 23.28 -4.25 -10.94
CA GLU A 82 23.11 -2.80 -11.07
C GLU A 82 21.87 -2.33 -10.29
N GLU A 83 22.05 -1.35 -9.40
CA GLU A 83 20.92 -0.67 -8.75
C GLU A 83 20.22 0.23 -9.78
N THR A 84 18.90 0.12 -9.88
CA THR A 84 18.10 0.87 -10.86
C THR A 84 17.18 1.89 -10.25
N ARG A 85 16.73 1.63 -9.01
CA ARG A 85 15.74 2.48 -8.34
C ARG A 85 15.88 2.37 -6.84
N ARG A 86 15.76 3.49 -6.17
CA ARG A 86 15.71 3.58 -4.71
C ARG A 86 14.46 4.34 -4.29
N LYS A 87 13.79 3.83 -3.25
CA LYS A 87 12.63 4.48 -2.64
C LYS A 87 12.84 4.57 -1.15
N SER A 88 12.37 5.66 -0.55
CA SER A 88 12.35 5.88 0.89
C SER A 88 11.00 6.48 1.28
N LEU A 89 10.37 5.92 2.29
CA LEU A 89 9.06 6.35 2.75
C LEU A 89 9.07 6.46 4.28
N TRP A 90 8.78 7.64 4.79
CA TRP A 90 8.72 7.92 6.22
C TRP A 90 7.27 7.96 6.69
N TYR A 91 7.01 7.16 7.71
CA TYR A 91 5.72 7.14 8.42
C TYR A 91 5.90 7.66 9.83
N GLU A 92 4.99 8.47 10.32
CA GLU A 92 4.93 8.85 11.71
C GLU A 92 4.72 7.62 12.61
N TYR A 93 5.53 7.45 13.64
CA TYR A 93 5.37 6.37 14.60
C TYR A 93 4.63 6.88 15.85
N PRO A 94 3.65 6.17 16.42
CA PRO A 94 3.12 4.86 15.98
C PRO A 94 1.92 4.96 15.00
N SER A 95 1.49 6.14 14.60
CA SER A 95 0.24 6.33 13.83
C SER A 95 0.24 5.65 12.46
N GLY A 96 1.43 5.45 11.87
CA GLY A 96 1.59 4.95 10.51
C GLY A 96 1.14 5.95 9.43
N LYS A 97 0.95 7.22 9.80
CA LYS A 97 0.61 8.28 8.85
C LYS A 97 1.84 8.59 7.98
N PRO A 98 1.72 8.61 6.63
CA PRO A 98 2.83 8.97 5.77
C PRO A 98 3.23 10.44 5.99
N ILE A 99 4.52 10.70 5.94
CA ILE A 99 5.10 12.05 6.09
C ILE A 99 5.75 12.48 4.79
N GLU A 100 6.60 11.63 4.23
CA GLU A 100 7.43 11.94 3.08
C GLU A 100 7.77 10.70 2.29
N TYR A 101 7.81 10.82 0.99
CA TYR A 101 8.29 9.81 0.06
C TYR A 101 9.36 10.41 -0.83
N LEU A 102 10.42 9.66 -1.06
CA LEU A 102 11.48 9.97 -2.00
C LEU A 102 11.67 8.77 -2.94
N GLU A 103 11.69 9.02 -4.24
CA GLU A 103 12.04 8.03 -5.27
C GLU A 103 13.14 8.58 -6.16
N GLU A 104 14.14 7.75 -6.43
CA GLU A 104 15.22 7.99 -7.36
C GLU A 104 15.25 6.86 -8.38
N ASP A 105 14.92 7.12 -9.65
CA ASP A 105 15.14 6.20 -10.76
C ASP A 105 16.45 6.58 -11.46
N LEU A 106 17.47 5.77 -11.21
CA LEU A 106 18.84 6.03 -11.68
C LEU A 106 19.01 5.88 -13.19
N ARG A 107 18.07 5.19 -13.86
CA ARG A 107 18.09 4.99 -15.32
C ARG A 107 17.57 6.21 -16.08
N GLU A 108 16.64 6.93 -15.47
CA GLU A 108 15.93 8.04 -16.09
C GLU A 108 16.30 9.40 -15.50
N ASP A 109 17.30 9.45 -14.59
CA ASP A 109 17.66 10.66 -13.81
C ASP A 109 16.42 11.34 -13.21
N LEU A 110 15.50 10.49 -12.69
CA LEU A 110 14.22 10.92 -12.17
C LEU A 110 14.24 10.94 -10.65
N HIS A 111 13.85 12.08 -10.06
CA HIS A 111 13.67 12.21 -8.60
C HIS A 111 12.25 12.70 -8.33
N ILE A 112 11.54 11.98 -7.47
CA ILE A 112 10.20 12.34 -7.01
C ILE A 112 10.24 12.53 -5.50
N VAL A 113 9.70 13.63 -5.01
CA VAL A 113 9.46 13.88 -3.59
C VAL A 113 7.98 14.15 -3.41
N ASN A 114 7.31 13.37 -2.55
CA ASN A 114 5.95 13.64 -2.11
C ASN A 114 5.96 14.00 -0.63
N LEU A 115 5.40 15.15 -0.28
CA LEU A 115 5.12 15.53 1.11
C LEU A 115 3.63 15.37 1.36
N TYR A 116 3.29 14.61 2.42
CA TYR A 116 1.91 14.30 2.76
C TYR A 116 1.40 15.27 3.82
N GLU A 117 0.38 16.01 3.49
CA GLU A 117 -0.42 16.81 4.41
C GLU A 117 -1.79 16.12 4.64
N GLU A 118 -2.66 16.72 5.44
CA GLU A 118 -3.89 16.06 5.88
C GLU A 118 -4.76 15.57 4.72
N ASN A 119 -5.00 16.45 3.72
CA ASN A 119 -5.87 16.15 2.57
C ASN A 119 -5.20 16.43 1.23
N LYS A 120 -3.88 16.56 1.21
CA LYS A 120 -3.17 16.88 -0.03
C LYS A 120 -1.76 16.31 -0.05
N ILE A 121 -1.25 16.18 -1.25
CA ILE A 121 0.11 15.75 -1.55
C ILE A 121 0.80 16.87 -2.32
N LEU A 122 1.93 17.32 -1.80
CA LEU A 122 2.81 18.23 -2.51
C LEU A 122 3.88 17.40 -3.21
N THR A 123 3.87 17.39 -4.53
CA THR A 123 4.82 16.64 -5.34
C THR A 123 5.84 17.57 -5.96
N THR A 124 7.11 17.27 -5.75
CA THR A 124 8.23 17.86 -6.50
C THR A 124 8.85 16.76 -7.35
N LEU A 125 8.93 16.98 -8.63
CA LEU A 125 9.60 16.09 -9.57
C LEU A 125 10.76 16.81 -10.24
N ARG A 126 11.90 16.14 -10.27
CA ARG A 126 13.06 16.58 -11.05
C ARG A 126 13.44 15.49 -12.04
N GLN A 127 13.52 15.84 -13.31
CA GLN A 127 14.02 14.98 -14.36
C GLN A 127 14.93 15.78 -15.29
N ASP A 128 16.13 15.29 -15.54
CA ASP A 128 17.20 16.03 -16.21
C ASP A 128 17.48 17.38 -15.53
N LYS A 129 17.17 18.50 -16.18
CA LYS A 129 17.33 19.87 -15.67
C LYS A 129 16.01 20.57 -15.37
N LYS A 130 14.89 19.85 -15.48
CA LYS A 130 13.56 20.40 -15.25
C LYS A 130 13.08 20.02 -13.85
N THR A 131 12.48 20.98 -13.16
CA THR A 131 11.78 20.75 -11.89
C THR A 131 10.34 21.19 -12.08
N VAL A 132 9.41 20.33 -11.67
CA VAL A 132 7.98 20.61 -11.67
C VAL A 132 7.45 20.39 -10.26
N GLU A 133 6.68 21.35 -9.77
CA GLU A 133 6.04 21.29 -8.45
C GLU A 133 4.53 21.42 -8.63
N PHE A 134 3.77 20.61 -7.92
CA PHE A 134 2.31 20.69 -7.94
C PHE A 134 1.70 20.14 -6.67
N GLU A 135 0.48 20.56 -6.40
CA GLU A 135 -0.34 20.12 -5.29
C GLU A 135 -1.52 19.29 -5.82
N MET A 136 -1.81 18.18 -5.13
CA MET A 136 -2.97 17.34 -5.41
C MET A 136 -3.83 17.21 -4.16
N GLU A 137 -5.07 17.67 -4.23
CA GLU A 137 -6.06 17.45 -3.17
C GLU A 137 -6.68 16.06 -3.30
N LEU A 138 -6.66 15.29 -2.22
CA LEU A 138 -7.34 14.00 -2.10
C LEU A 138 -8.71 14.24 -1.45
N LYS A 139 -9.74 14.48 -2.27
CA LYS A 139 -11.08 14.85 -1.79
C LYS A 139 -11.98 13.67 -1.48
N GLU A 140 -11.67 12.51 -2.05
CA GLU A 140 -12.48 11.30 -1.94
C GLU A 140 -11.78 10.29 -1.04
N GLU A 141 -12.50 9.73 -0.09
CA GLU A 141 -12.01 8.67 0.76
C GLU A 141 -12.70 7.33 0.43
N PRO A 142 -11.98 6.23 0.45
CA PRO A 142 -10.54 6.13 0.68
C PRO A 142 -9.72 6.53 -0.55
N ALA A 143 -8.73 7.40 -0.36
CA ALA A 143 -7.79 7.81 -1.39
C ALA A 143 -6.35 7.47 -0.97
N VAL A 144 -5.54 7.03 -1.92
CA VAL A 144 -4.16 6.62 -1.66
C VAL A 144 -3.27 6.95 -2.84
N SER A 145 -2.06 7.39 -2.58
CA SER A 145 -1.01 7.52 -3.59
C SER A 145 -0.39 6.15 -3.90
N PHE A 146 0.08 5.96 -5.13
CA PHE A 146 0.56 4.66 -5.63
C PHE A 146 1.64 4.03 -4.73
N GLU A 147 2.56 4.81 -4.23
CA GLU A 147 3.63 4.37 -3.34
C GLU A 147 3.13 3.87 -1.98
N LEU A 148 1.92 4.28 -1.59
CA LEU A 148 1.25 3.85 -0.36
C LEU A 148 0.30 2.65 -0.58
N LEU A 149 0.25 2.10 -1.78
CA LEU A 149 -0.71 1.02 -2.11
C LEU A 149 -0.50 -0.22 -1.24
N LEU A 150 0.75 -0.67 -1.06
CA LEU A 150 1.03 -1.87 -0.25
C LEU A 150 0.65 -1.69 1.23
N PRO A 151 1.04 -0.59 1.92
CA PRO A 151 0.54 -0.29 3.26
C PRO A 151 -0.98 -0.22 3.35
N PHE A 152 -1.62 0.40 2.34
CA PHE A 152 -3.06 0.52 2.26
C PHE A 152 -3.75 -0.85 2.19
N LEU A 153 -3.27 -1.76 1.36
CA LEU A 153 -3.81 -3.12 1.24
C LEU A 153 -3.70 -3.90 2.55
N ARG A 154 -2.54 -3.84 3.21
CA ARG A 154 -2.32 -4.50 4.50
C ARG A 154 -3.26 -3.98 5.58
N LYS A 155 -3.39 -2.65 5.69
CA LYS A 155 -4.24 -1.99 6.68
C LYS A 155 -5.72 -2.33 6.48
N ASN A 156 -6.19 -2.33 5.23
CA ASN A 156 -7.60 -2.47 4.91
C ASN A 156 -8.00 -3.90 4.52
N LEU A 157 -7.12 -4.90 4.70
CA LEU A 157 -7.33 -6.26 4.20
C LEU A 157 -8.65 -6.87 4.63
N GLU A 158 -9.06 -6.73 5.91
CA GLU A 158 -10.32 -7.29 6.39
C GLU A 158 -11.54 -6.63 5.74
N GLN A 159 -11.52 -5.31 5.57
CA GLN A 159 -12.59 -4.59 4.89
C GLN A 159 -12.66 -4.98 3.41
N ILE A 160 -11.51 -5.13 2.76
CA ILE A 160 -11.42 -5.56 1.36
C ILE A 160 -12.01 -6.98 1.21
N ARG A 161 -11.66 -7.90 2.12
CA ARG A 161 -12.14 -9.30 2.06
C ARG A 161 -13.63 -9.46 2.32
N THR A 162 -14.21 -8.60 3.16
CA THR A 162 -15.64 -8.64 3.48
C THR A 162 -16.49 -7.86 2.51
N SER A 163 -15.90 -7.05 1.64
CA SER A 163 -16.58 -6.26 0.62
C SER A 163 -16.60 -7.04 -0.69
N GLU A 164 -17.76 -7.11 -1.33
CA GLU A 164 -17.86 -7.69 -2.69
C GLU A 164 -17.05 -6.89 -3.70
N ASN A 165 -17.03 -5.57 -3.54
CA ASN A 165 -16.30 -4.61 -4.38
C ASN A 165 -15.81 -3.45 -3.51
N TYR A 166 -14.53 -3.43 -3.19
CA TYR A 166 -13.92 -2.33 -2.44
C TYR A 166 -13.44 -1.24 -3.40
N LEU A 167 -13.97 -0.04 -3.27
CA LEU A 167 -13.63 1.10 -4.12
C LEU A 167 -12.67 2.04 -3.39
N PHE A 168 -11.70 2.60 -4.12
CA PHE A 168 -10.80 3.62 -3.63
C PHE A 168 -10.28 4.47 -4.78
N THR A 169 -9.77 5.66 -4.47
CA THR A 169 -9.15 6.55 -5.44
C THR A 169 -7.64 6.39 -5.37
N LEU A 170 -7.02 6.03 -6.51
CA LEU A 170 -5.58 5.91 -6.66
C LEU A 170 -5.03 7.18 -7.32
N TYR A 171 -4.09 7.83 -6.65
CA TYR A 171 -3.29 8.91 -7.21
C TYR A 171 -2.02 8.36 -7.84
N LEU A 172 -1.79 8.70 -9.12
CA LEU A 172 -0.61 8.33 -9.90
C LEU A 172 0.25 9.58 -10.15
N PRO A 173 1.30 9.84 -9.35
CA PRO A 173 2.16 11.02 -9.52
C PRO A 173 2.77 11.12 -10.93
N ALA A 174 3.28 10.01 -11.46
CA ALA A 174 3.87 9.96 -12.80
C ALA A 174 2.87 10.41 -13.90
N LEU A 175 1.60 9.95 -13.81
CA LEU A 175 0.57 10.37 -14.76
C LEU A 175 0.24 11.87 -14.60
N ALA A 176 0.24 12.41 -13.39
CA ALA A 176 0.02 13.84 -13.17
C ALA A 176 1.04 14.70 -13.91
N ILE A 177 2.28 14.22 -14.00
CA ILE A 177 3.38 14.90 -14.71
C ILE A 177 3.19 14.84 -16.22
N GLU A 178 2.84 13.67 -16.75
CA GLU A 178 2.55 13.53 -18.19
C GLU A 178 1.39 14.44 -18.61
N LEU A 179 0.38 14.55 -17.76
CA LEU A 179 -0.77 15.44 -17.98
C LEU A 179 -0.40 16.92 -17.92
N GLU A 180 0.60 17.32 -17.14
CA GLU A 180 1.12 18.70 -17.09
C GLU A 180 1.55 19.22 -18.47
N ASN A 181 2.17 18.34 -19.27
CA ASN A 181 2.62 18.65 -20.62
C ASN A 181 1.51 18.51 -21.67
N SER A 182 0.31 18.17 -21.26
CA SER A 182 -0.86 17.98 -22.12
C SER A 182 -1.94 19.03 -21.84
N ALA A 183 -2.94 19.13 -22.69
CA ALA A 183 -4.12 19.98 -22.45
C ALA A 183 -5.14 19.33 -21.48
N LEU A 184 -4.79 18.19 -20.87
CA LEU A 184 -5.71 17.43 -20.01
C LEU A 184 -5.58 17.88 -18.54
N PRO A 185 -6.68 17.88 -17.77
CA PRO A 185 -6.64 18.29 -16.38
C PRO A 185 -5.87 17.28 -15.52
N ARG A 186 -5.05 17.77 -14.60
CA ARG A 186 -4.29 16.93 -13.64
C ARG A 186 -5.16 15.97 -12.82
N SER A 187 -6.42 16.34 -12.56
CA SER A 187 -7.35 15.49 -11.85
C SER A 187 -7.57 14.12 -12.51
N MET A 188 -7.20 13.95 -13.78
CA MET A 188 -7.22 12.65 -14.45
C MET A 188 -6.15 11.68 -13.91
N SER A 189 -5.18 12.15 -13.12
CA SER A 189 -4.24 11.29 -12.39
C SER A 189 -4.86 10.65 -11.14
N LEU A 190 -6.06 11.05 -10.74
CA LEU A 190 -6.89 10.41 -9.74
C LEU A 190 -7.80 9.40 -10.42
N ILE A 191 -7.50 8.12 -10.25
CA ILE A 191 -8.24 7.03 -10.89
C ILE A 191 -9.03 6.28 -9.85
N GLN A 192 -10.34 6.17 -10.06
CA GLN A 192 -11.18 5.31 -9.22
C GLN A 192 -10.87 3.84 -9.56
N MET A 193 -10.41 3.12 -8.56
CA MET A 193 -10.00 1.73 -8.63
C MET A 193 -10.94 0.84 -7.85
N ARG A 194 -11.04 -0.42 -8.28
CA ARG A 194 -11.77 -1.47 -7.60
C ARG A 194 -10.80 -2.54 -7.14
N ILE A 195 -10.97 -3.02 -5.92
CA ILE A 195 -10.30 -4.22 -5.41
C ILE A 195 -11.33 -5.34 -5.30
N ARG A 196 -10.99 -6.48 -5.84
CA ARG A 196 -11.74 -7.72 -5.68
C ARG A 196 -10.89 -8.72 -4.93
N SER A 197 -11.43 -9.24 -3.83
CA SER A 197 -10.85 -10.39 -3.15
C SER A 197 -11.19 -11.65 -3.92
N LEU A 198 -10.20 -12.48 -4.20
CA LEU A 198 -10.35 -13.79 -4.79
C LEU A 198 -10.28 -14.89 -3.70
N ASP A 199 -10.13 -16.13 -4.11
CA ASP A 199 -10.06 -17.24 -3.18
C ASP A 199 -8.86 -17.18 -2.25
N THR A 200 -9.05 -17.67 -1.02
CA THR A 200 -7.96 -17.91 -0.09
C THR A 200 -7.20 -19.14 -0.53
N VAL A 201 -5.89 -19.02 -0.59
CA VAL A 201 -4.99 -20.10 -0.99
C VAL A 201 -3.97 -20.37 0.11
N THR A 202 -3.41 -21.57 0.12
CA THR A 202 -2.15 -21.81 0.83
C THR A 202 -1.04 -21.50 -0.17
N GLY A 203 -0.34 -20.38 0.05
CA GLY A 203 0.79 -19.97 -0.79
C GLY A 203 2.02 -20.79 -0.41
N GLU A 204 2.53 -21.57 -1.34
CA GLU A 204 3.87 -22.13 -1.24
C GLU A 204 4.87 -20.99 -1.47
N SER A 205 5.63 -20.63 -0.47
CA SER A 205 6.72 -19.66 -0.58
C SER A 205 8.02 -20.29 -0.08
N GLU A 206 9.16 -19.74 -0.46
CA GLU A 206 10.45 -20.16 0.11
C GLU A 206 10.48 -20.01 1.65
N LEU A 207 9.52 -19.29 2.22
CA LEU A 207 9.32 -19.07 3.66
C LEU A 207 8.34 -20.07 4.31
N GLY A 208 7.96 -21.14 3.59
CA GLY A 208 6.97 -22.15 4.01
C GLY A 208 5.53 -21.79 3.62
N ASP A 209 4.63 -22.73 3.92
CA ASP A 209 3.21 -22.59 3.61
C ASP A 209 2.55 -21.51 4.45
N ARG A 210 1.92 -20.54 3.80
CA ARG A 210 1.19 -19.46 4.46
C ARG A 210 -0.20 -19.31 3.87
N LYS A 211 -1.19 -19.11 4.74
CA LYS A 211 -2.53 -18.75 4.28
C LYS A 211 -2.49 -17.33 3.73
N ALA A 212 -2.99 -17.16 2.52
CA ALA A 212 -2.97 -15.89 1.82
C ALA A 212 -4.23 -15.71 0.97
N VAL A 213 -4.50 -14.50 0.55
CA VAL A 213 -5.61 -14.16 -0.34
C VAL A 213 -5.08 -13.38 -1.55
N TRP A 214 -5.57 -13.73 -2.73
CA TRP A 214 -5.34 -12.94 -3.92
C TRP A 214 -6.27 -11.72 -3.94
N LEU A 215 -5.68 -10.56 -4.15
CA LEU A 215 -6.38 -9.31 -4.43
C LEU A 215 -6.11 -8.92 -5.87
N GLU A 216 -7.16 -8.61 -6.61
CA GLU A 216 -7.08 -8.08 -7.97
C GLU A 216 -7.54 -6.62 -7.98
N ILE A 217 -6.71 -5.73 -8.51
CA ILE A 217 -6.95 -4.28 -8.54
C ILE A 217 -7.03 -3.83 -9.99
N PHE A 218 -8.09 -3.10 -10.33
CA PHE A 218 -8.30 -2.61 -11.69
C PHE A 218 -9.16 -1.33 -11.69
N PRO A 219 -9.09 -0.51 -12.76
CA PRO A 219 -9.91 0.68 -12.87
C PRO A 219 -11.41 0.36 -12.80
N GLU A 220 -12.17 1.15 -12.05
CA GLU A 220 -13.63 1.01 -11.98
C GLU A 220 -14.27 1.29 -13.35
N SER A 221 -13.82 2.31 -14.05
CA SER A 221 -14.33 2.72 -15.34
C SER A 221 -14.11 1.65 -16.40
N MET A 222 -15.20 1.18 -17.02
CA MET A 222 -15.12 0.26 -18.16
C MET A 222 -14.37 0.86 -19.35
N MET A 223 -14.49 2.17 -19.58
CA MET A 223 -13.78 2.87 -20.63
C MET A 223 -12.27 2.85 -20.40
N LEU A 224 -11.82 3.14 -19.17
CA LEU A 224 -10.39 3.05 -18.84
C LEU A 224 -9.86 1.61 -18.98
N ARG A 225 -10.64 0.61 -18.56
CA ARG A 225 -10.27 -0.81 -18.74
C ARG A 225 -10.13 -1.19 -20.21
N ALA A 226 -10.94 -0.60 -21.09
CA ALA A 226 -10.88 -0.86 -22.54
C ALA A 226 -9.71 -0.13 -23.22
N LEU A 227 -9.35 1.07 -22.73
CA LEU A 227 -8.30 1.90 -23.31
C LEU A 227 -6.90 1.53 -22.81
N LEU A 228 -6.77 1.12 -21.56
CA LEU A 228 -5.48 0.77 -20.95
C LEU A 228 -5.14 -0.70 -21.22
N PRO A 229 -3.92 -1.03 -21.65
CA PRO A 229 -3.47 -2.42 -21.70
C PRO A 229 -3.62 -3.08 -20.34
N LYS A 230 -4.12 -4.33 -20.30
CA LYS A 230 -4.30 -5.05 -19.03
C LYS A 230 -3.04 -5.04 -18.17
N LYS A 231 -1.88 -5.23 -18.77
CA LYS A 231 -0.59 -5.22 -18.09
C LYS A 231 -0.27 -3.92 -17.36
N ASN A 232 -0.87 -2.79 -17.75
CA ASN A 232 -0.62 -1.48 -17.15
C ASN A 232 -1.76 -1.02 -16.22
N SER A 233 -2.85 -1.77 -16.14
CA SER A 233 -4.05 -1.37 -15.43
C SER A 233 -4.60 -2.42 -14.46
N HIS A 234 -4.02 -3.62 -14.47
CA HIS A 234 -4.40 -4.70 -13.57
C HIS A 234 -3.20 -5.10 -12.72
N PHE A 235 -3.39 -5.05 -11.42
CA PHE A 235 -2.40 -5.48 -10.44
C PHE A 235 -2.97 -6.65 -9.66
N ARG A 236 -2.12 -7.62 -9.33
CA ARG A 236 -2.51 -8.74 -8.47
C ARG A 236 -1.55 -8.85 -7.31
N PHE A 237 -2.09 -9.03 -6.11
CA PHE A 237 -1.32 -9.13 -4.88
C PHE A 237 -1.74 -10.37 -4.11
N LEU A 238 -0.79 -11.21 -3.76
CA LEU A 238 -0.98 -12.27 -2.79
C LEU A 238 -0.60 -11.77 -1.41
N VAL A 239 -1.58 -11.58 -0.55
CA VAL A 239 -1.41 -10.99 0.78
C VAL A 239 -1.58 -12.04 1.85
N GLY A 240 -0.59 -12.19 2.72
CA GLY A 240 -0.65 -13.08 3.88
C GLY A 240 -1.77 -12.67 4.83
N LEU A 241 -2.48 -13.66 5.39
CA LEU A 241 -3.59 -13.41 6.33
C LEU A 241 -3.12 -13.21 7.77
N GLU A 242 -1.94 -13.70 8.11
CA GLU A 242 -1.36 -13.61 9.44
C GLU A 242 -0.55 -12.31 9.60
N SER A 243 -0.59 -11.71 10.78
CA SER A 243 0.21 -10.53 11.09
C SER A 243 1.71 -10.89 11.22
N PRO A 244 2.61 -10.05 10.71
CA PRO A 244 2.39 -8.89 9.87
C PRO A 244 2.05 -9.33 8.44
N ARG A 245 0.96 -8.83 7.89
CA ARG A 245 0.38 -9.21 6.60
C ARG A 245 1.33 -8.91 5.43
N HIS A 246 2.35 -9.74 5.25
CA HIS A 246 3.32 -9.57 4.17
C HIS A 246 2.68 -9.72 2.79
N ILE A 247 3.16 -8.96 1.83
CA ILE A 247 2.89 -9.23 0.43
C ILE A 247 3.80 -10.40 0.03
N LEU A 248 3.22 -11.56 -0.26
CA LEU A 248 3.98 -12.76 -0.63
C LEU A 248 4.36 -12.74 -2.12
N GLN A 249 3.47 -12.16 -2.93
CA GLN A 249 3.68 -12.00 -4.36
C GLN A 249 2.91 -10.79 -4.89
N PHE A 250 3.44 -10.13 -5.90
CA PHE A 250 2.66 -9.19 -6.69
C PHE A 250 3.00 -9.29 -8.17
N GLU A 251 2.02 -8.95 -9.00
CA GLU A 251 2.11 -9.04 -10.46
C GLU A 251 1.77 -7.68 -11.08
N GLU A 252 2.67 -7.16 -11.89
CA GLU A 252 2.55 -5.89 -12.56
C GLU A 252 3.25 -5.93 -13.92
N GLY A 253 2.57 -5.54 -14.99
CA GLY A 253 3.19 -5.35 -16.30
C GLY A 253 3.87 -6.59 -16.89
N GLY A 254 3.41 -7.80 -16.55
CA GLY A 254 4.05 -9.05 -16.94
C GLY A 254 5.23 -9.45 -16.04
N ASN A 255 5.56 -8.66 -15.03
CA ASN A 255 6.54 -9.01 -14.02
C ASN A 255 5.85 -9.61 -12.80
N VAL A 256 6.48 -10.61 -12.22
CA VAL A 256 6.08 -11.28 -10.99
C VAL A 256 7.18 -11.07 -9.96
N TYR A 257 6.80 -10.56 -8.80
CA TYR A 257 7.68 -10.29 -7.67
C TYR A 257 7.29 -11.23 -6.54
N THR A 258 8.16 -12.14 -6.18
CA THR A 258 7.91 -13.16 -5.15
C THR A 258 8.80 -12.94 -3.95
N LEU A 259 8.22 -12.92 -2.75
CA LEU A 259 8.96 -12.82 -1.48
C LEU A 259 9.77 -14.10 -1.27
N THR A 260 11.11 -13.98 -1.20
CA THR A 260 12.05 -15.10 -1.10
C THR A 260 12.81 -15.13 0.22
N ALA A 261 12.95 -13.98 0.90
CA ALA A 261 13.60 -13.94 2.20
C ALA A 261 12.91 -12.93 3.14
N LEU A 262 12.90 -13.28 4.43
CA LEU A 262 12.41 -12.46 5.53
C LEU A 262 13.40 -12.60 6.68
N GLU A 263 14.06 -11.50 7.04
CA GLU A 263 14.99 -11.43 8.16
C GLU A 263 14.42 -10.43 9.18
N SER A 264 14.24 -10.88 10.42
CA SER A 264 13.89 -9.98 11.51
C SER A 264 15.15 -9.38 12.11
N GLY A 265 15.15 -8.07 12.35
CA GLY A 265 16.18 -7.43 13.15
C GLY A 265 16.28 -8.09 14.53
N SER A 266 17.50 -8.33 14.98
CA SER A 266 17.82 -8.90 16.29
C SER A 266 17.69 -7.88 17.40
#